data_c4aa96930539f7e4128e62a7b13ded11
#
_entry.id   c4aa96930539f7e4128e62a7b13ded11
#
_cell.length_a   1.000
_cell.length_b   1.000
_cell.length_c   1.000
_cell.angle_alpha   90.00
_cell.angle_beta   90.00
_cell.angle_gamma   90.00
#
_symmetry.space_group_name_H-M   'P 1'
#
loop_
_entity.id
_entity.type
_entity.pdbx_description
1 polymer ?
#
loop_
_entity_poly.entity_id
_entity_poly.type
_entity_poly.pdbx_seq_one_letter_code
_entity_poly.pdbx_strand_id
1 'polypeptide(L)' 'KKRLEQEETEKTTKANNKTSGKAKLKSGDALTDAEISALFGD' A
#
# COMPACT_ATOMS: atom_id res chain seq x y z
N LYS A 1 -16.72 3.68 16.46
CA LYS A 1 -16.52 2.25 16.19
C LYS A 1 -16.27 2.01 14.72
N LYS A 2 -17.01 2.71 13.87
CA LYS A 2 -16.78 2.60 12.43
C LYS A 2 -15.40 3.13 12.06
N ARG A 3 -14.95 4.11 12.84
CA ARG A 3 -13.63 4.70 12.60
C ARG A 3 -12.52 3.66 12.76
N LEU A 4 -12.66 2.78 13.75
CA LEU A 4 -11.68 1.74 13.95
C LEU A 4 -11.62 0.79 12.77
N GLU A 5 -12.78 0.44 12.22
CA GLU A 5 -12.83 -0.44 11.07
C GLU A 5 -12.13 0.20 9.87
N GLN A 6 -12.36 1.49 9.68
CA GLN A 6 -11.71 2.19 8.57
C GLN A 6 -10.20 2.24 8.75
N GLU A 7 -9.76 2.48 9.98
CA GLU A 7 -8.33 2.53 10.25
C GLU A 7 -7.67 1.20 9.98
N GLU A 8 -8.30 0.11 10.39
CA GLU A 8 -7.75 -1.21 10.14
C GLU A 8 -7.72 -1.52 8.66
N THR A 9 -8.77 -1.16 7.94
CA THR A 9 -8.83 -1.37 6.51
C THR A 9 -7.73 -0.59 5.80
N GLU A 10 -7.56 0.66 6.20
CA GLU A 10 -6.54 1.50 5.59
C GLU A 10 -5.15 0.97 5.86
N LYS A 11 -4.90 0.49 7.06
CA LYS A 11 -3.60 -0.09 7.39
C LYS A 11 -3.35 -1.33 6.56
N THR A 12 -4.34 -2.19 6.44
CA THR A 12 -4.21 -3.41 5.65
C THR A 12 -3.97 -3.09 4.19
N THR A 13 -4.75 -2.17 3.64
CA THR A 13 -4.59 -1.76 2.26
C THR A 13 -3.21 -1.17 2.01
N LYS A 14 -2.77 -0.32 2.91
CA LYS A 14 -1.47 0.31 2.78
C LYS A 14 -0.36 -0.72 2.85
N ALA A 15 -0.47 -1.67 3.78
CA ALA A 15 0.53 -2.72 3.90
C ALA A 15 0.55 -3.60 2.66
N ASN A 16 -0.63 -3.91 2.12
CA ASN A 16 -0.71 -4.71 0.90
C ASN A 16 -0.08 -3.98 -0.28
N ASN A 17 -0.36 -2.70 -0.42
CA ASN A 17 0.22 -1.90 -1.49
C ASN A 17 1.72 -1.81 -1.34
N LYS A 18 2.20 -1.71 -0.11
CA LYS A 18 3.62 -1.65 0.15
C LYS A 18 4.30 -2.95 -0.27
N THR A 19 3.70 -4.07 0.09
CA THR A 19 4.24 -5.38 -0.29
C THR A 19 4.22 -5.56 -1.80
N SER A 20 3.10 -5.22 -2.44
CA SER A 20 2.99 -5.33 -3.89
C SER A 20 3.99 -4.41 -4.58
N GLY A 21 4.13 -3.19 -4.08
CA GLY A 21 5.08 -2.25 -4.67
C GLY A 21 6.50 -2.74 -4.60
N LYS A 22 6.89 -3.30 -3.46
CA LYS A 22 8.22 -3.85 -3.32
C LYS A 22 8.46 -4.99 -4.31
N ALA A 23 7.47 -5.87 -4.46
CA ALA A 23 7.60 -6.98 -5.38
C ALA A 23 7.72 -6.49 -6.81
N LYS A 24 6.96 -5.47 -7.16
CA LYS A 24 7.01 -4.91 -8.50
C LYS A 24 8.33 -4.21 -8.77
N LEU A 25 8.86 -3.50 -7.79
CA LEU A 25 10.18 -2.89 -7.93
C LEU A 25 11.24 -3.96 -8.19
N LYS A 26 11.13 -5.06 -7.48
CA LYS A 26 12.08 -6.14 -7.63
C LYS A 26 12.00 -6.79 -9.00
N SER A 27 10.77 -6.93 -9.53
CA SER A 27 10.56 -7.56 -10.82
C SER A 27 10.60 -6.58 -11.98
N GLY A 28 10.62 -5.29 -11.71
CA GLY A 28 10.67 -4.26 -12.74
C GLY A 28 9.31 -3.90 -13.31
N ASP A 29 8.25 -4.22 -12.61
CA ASP A 29 6.90 -3.90 -13.05
C ASP A 29 6.52 -2.47 -12.69
N ALA A 30 5.51 -1.94 -13.35
CA ALA A 30 5.03 -0.60 -13.09
C ALA A 30 4.26 -0.55 -11.78
N LEU A 31 4.39 0.55 -11.06
CA LEU A 31 3.71 0.77 -9.79
C LEU A 31 2.47 1.62 -9.99
N THR A 32 1.44 1.36 -9.19
CA THR A 32 0.29 2.25 -9.14
C THR A 32 0.58 3.41 -8.20
N ASP A 33 -0.24 4.47 -8.30
CA ASP A 33 -0.09 5.60 -7.40
C ASP A 33 -0.22 5.17 -5.94
N ALA A 34 -1.16 4.26 -5.66
CA ALA A 34 -1.37 3.78 -4.30
C ALA A 34 -0.14 3.05 -3.78
N GLU A 35 0.52 2.28 -4.64
CA GLU A 35 1.72 1.57 -4.25
C GLU A 35 2.87 2.53 -4.00
N ILE A 36 2.99 3.52 -4.84
CA ILE A 36 4.03 4.54 -4.67
C ILE A 36 3.83 5.27 -3.35
N SER A 37 2.60 5.70 -3.07
CA SER A 37 2.32 6.39 -1.82
C SER A 37 2.63 5.51 -0.61
N ALA A 38 2.29 4.23 -0.69
CA ALA A 38 2.54 3.32 0.43
C ALA A 38 4.03 3.14 0.67
N LEU A 39 4.83 3.10 -0.39
CA LEU A 39 6.27 2.91 -0.26
C LEU A 39 6.97 4.18 0.21
N PHE A 40 6.53 5.33 -0.25
CA PHE A 40 7.22 6.59 0.03
C PHE A 40 6.56 7.41 1.12
N GLY A 41 5.43 6.96 1.63
CA GLY A 41 4.81 7.60 2.78
C GLY A 41 4.01 8.84 2.45
N ASP A 42 3.60 8.99 1.24
CA ASP A 42 2.79 10.16 0.86
C ASP A 42 1.37 10.03 1.35
#